data_ad0fd27610148f9e47ca2799f26b2b81
#
_entry.id   ad0fd27610148f9e47ca2799f26b2b81
#
_cell.length_a   1.000
_cell.length_b   1.000
_cell.length_c   1.000
_cell.angle_alpha   90.00
_cell.angle_beta   90.00
_cell.angle_gamma   90.00
#
_symmetry.space_group_name_H-M   'P 1'
#
loop_
_entity.id
_entity.type
_entity.pdbx_description
1 polymer ?
#
loop_
_entity_poly.entity_id
_entity_poly.type
_entity_poly.pdbx_seq_one_letter_code
_entity_poly.pdbx_strand_id
1 'polypeptide(L)'
;MRNDELHCLPPARRRFSLRFLRHLPKLLLAFDALALFLACTATAGHTQAPAGHLAIYTIDVEGGQATLLVSPTKASLLVDTGWPGNNGRDADRIEAAMKDAGITKLDHVLITHFHVDHVGGAPNLVERVKVGEFLDHGENREDSDITRHDYAAYIKAIGNTPRRIVHPGDTIDIPGLTTMVLTADGEHIAAVPGVKPEPNPYCATEPHWDLDTTENPRSAGILVRFGKFRFLDLGDLTKAKEIPLVCPDNLIGHVDLYLVNHHGFNLSNSKAFVDAIHPRVAIMDNGAHKAGSPEAWQTVHESPGLEDLYMVHTAEDSDAAHNSPDPLIANLKGGADGAYFKVVASADGSFSVMNSRTGQTKEYAVR
;
A
#
# COMPACT_ATOMS: atom_id res chain seq x y z
N MET A 1 -46.12 -0.56 -51.97
CA MET A 1 -46.78 -1.81 -52.31
C MET A 1 -47.05 -2.54 -51.00
N ARG A 2 -48.34 -2.53 -50.67
CA ARG A 2 -49.23 -3.50 -50.05
C ARG A 2 -48.73 -4.04 -48.73
N ASN A 3 -49.24 -3.57 -47.56
CA ASN A 3 -50.55 -4.02 -46.98
C ASN A 3 -50.60 -5.53 -46.78
N ASP A 4 -50.75 -5.98 -45.54
CA ASP A 4 -52.06 -6.39 -45.03
C ASP A 4 -52.09 -6.60 -43.54
N GLU A 5 -53.03 -5.92 -42.93
CA GLU A 5 -53.65 -6.12 -41.62
C GLU A 5 -54.40 -7.45 -41.58
N LEU A 6 -54.73 -7.92 -40.37
CA LEU A 6 -56.02 -8.56 -40.00
C LEU A 6 -55.95 -9.00 -38.55
N HIS A 7 -56.58 -8.26 -37.66
CA HIS A 7 -57.93 -8.40 -37.12
C HIS A 7 -58.24 -9.65 -36.31
N CYS A 8 -58.60 -9.36 -35.06
CA CYS A 8 -59.91 -9.61 -34.40
C CYS A 8 -60.04 -10.98 -33.75
N LEU A 9 -60.65 -11.20 -32.66
CA LEU A 9 -61.56 -10.66 -31.63
C LEU A 9 -61.68 -11.72 -30.50
N PRO A 10 -62.27 -11.41 -29.34
CA PRO A 10 -62.45 -12.40 -28.24
C PRO A 10 -63.82 -13.06 -28.29
N PRO A 11 -64.08 -14.12 -27.57
CA PRO A 11 -65.29 -14.22 -26.83
C PRO A 11 -65.26 -14.97 -25.50
N ALA A 12 -65.98 -14.60 -24.64
CA ALA A 12 -67.31 -14.99 -24.16
C ALA A 12 -67.31 -15.51 -22.72
N ARG A 13 -68.04 -14.73 -21.94
CA ARG A 13 -68.54 -15.04 -20.59
C ARG A 13 -69.45 -16.27 -20.62
N ARG A 14 -69.34 -17.15 -19.64
CA ARG A 14 -70.52 -17.94 -19.16
C ARG A 14 -70.69 -17.76 -17.65
N ARG A 15 -71.83 -17.16 -17.31
CA ARG A 15 -72.47 -17.22 -16.03
C ARG A 15 -73.11 -18.58 -15.84
N PHE A 16 -73.05 -19.16 -14.70
CA PHE A 16 -74.10 -20.03 -14.18
C PHE A 16 -74.38 -19.73 -12.72
N SER A 17 -75.65 -19.73 -12.41
CA SER A 17 -76.37 -19.16 -11.31
C SER A 17 -76.76 -20.22 -10.28
N LEU A 18 -76.65 -19.83 -9.00
CA LEU A 18 -77.54 -20.12 -7.87
C LEU A 18 -78.28 -21.49 -7.71
N ARG A 19 -78.14 -22.14 -6.58
CA ARG A 19 -79.17 -22.14 -5.53
C ARG A 19 -79.00 -23.21 -4.47
N PHE A 20 -79.34 -22.82 -3.21
CA PHE A 20 -79.92 -23.56 -2.08
C PHE A 20 -79.04 -24.54 -1.27
N LEU A 21 -79.04 -24.66 0.02
CA LEU A 21 -79.91 -24.33 1.16
C LEU A 21 -79.15 -24.49 2.50
N ARG A 22 -79.40 -23.61 3.42
CA ARG A 22 -79.65 -23.72 4.87
C ARG A 22 -79.17 -24.98 5.65
N HIS A 23 -78.39 -24.79 6.69
CA HIS A 23 -78.71 -24.81 8.16
C HIS A 23 -77.44 -24.79 9.00
N LEU A 24 -77.49 -23.94 10.04
CA LEU A 24 -76.54 -23.74 11.14
C LEU A 24 -76.43 -24.99 12.06
N PRO A 25 -75.38 -25.15 12.93
CA PRO A 25 -75.21 -24.20 14.01
C PRO A 25 -73.76 -23.84 14.34
N LYS A 26 -73.68 -22.82 15.19
CA LYS A 26 -72.49 -22.13 15.76
C LYS A 26 -71.53 -23.11 16.44
N LEU A 27 -70.25 -22.99 16.11
CA LEU A 27 -69.18 -23.29 17.04
C LEU A 27 -68.12 -22.18 16.89
N LEU A 28 -67.94 -21.44 17.96
CA LEU A 28 -66.86 -20.48 18.13
C LEU A 28 -65.54 -21.24 18.09
N LEU A 29 -64.68 -20.91 17.16
CA LEU A 29 -63.25 -21.16 17.26
C LEU A 29 -62.52 -19.89 16.87
N ALA A 30 -61.95 -19.29 17.90
CA ALA A 30 -61.01 -18.17 17.76
C ALA A 30 -59.79 -18.68 16.96
N PHE A 31 -59.58 -18.09 15.82
CA PHE A 31 -58.28 -18.19 15.11
C PHE A 31 -57.48 -16.96 15.47
N ASP A 32 -56.55 -17.13 16.39
CA ASP A 32 -55.42 -16.24 16.58
C ASP A 32 -54.63 -16.17 15.30
N ALA A 33 -54.69 -15.08 14.58
CA ALA A 33 -53.82 -14.77 13.46
C ALA A 33 -52.44 -14.39 14.04
N LEU A 34 -51.59 -15.39 14.25
CA LEU A 34 -50.19 -15.19 14.56
C LEU A 34 -49.49 -14.69 13.29
N ALA A 35 -49.40 -13.36 13.15
CA ALA A 35 -48.58 -12.71 12.15
C ALA A 35 -47.12 -12.99 12.49
N LEU A 36 -46.52 -13.95 11.83
CA LEU A 36 -45.07 -14.20 11.89
C LEU A 36 -44.36 -13.04 11.18
N PHE A 37 -44.01 -12.00 11.94
CA PHE A 37 -43.03 -11.01 11.50
C PHE A 37 -41.64 -11.72 11.46
N LEU A 38 -41.22 -12.17 10.27
CA LEU A 38 -39.84 -12.50 10.02
C LEU A 38 -39.04 -11.19 10.06
N ALA A 39 -38.57 -10.82 11.24
CA ALA A 39 -37.57 -9.79 11.39
C ALA A 39 -36.27 -10.37 10.77
N CYS A 40 -35.99 -9.99 9.52
CA CYS A 40 -34.69 -10.16 8.90
C CYS A 40 -33.72 -9.25 9.63
N THR A 41 -33.19 -9.68 10.77
CA THR A 41 -32.04 -9.03 11.40
C THR A 41 -30.85 -9.27 10.48
N ALA A 42 -30.55 -8.30 9.63
CA ALA A 42 -29.26 -8.21 9.00
C ALA A 42 -28.22 -8.09 10.12
N THR A 43 -27.66 -9.21 10.52
CA THR A 43 -26.45 -9.22 11.34
C THR A 43 -25.38 -8.56 10.46
N ALA A 44 -25.08 -7.28 10.76
CA ALA A 44 -23.84 -6.68 10.30
C ALA A 44 -22.74 -7.61 10.76
N GLY A 45 -22.18 -8.38 9.82
CA GLY A 45 -21.05 -9.24 10.07
C GLY A 45 -19.91 -8.35 10.55
N HIS A 46 -19.68 -8.32 11.85
CA HIS A 46 -18.42 -7.86 12.38
C HIS A 46 -17.41 -8.87 11.87
N THR A 47 -16.73 -8.53 10.77
CA THR A 47 -15.53 -9.27 10.38
C THR A 47 -14.55 -9.13 11.53
N GLN A 48 -14.37 -10.21 12.29
CA GLN A 48 -13.40 -10.27 13.36
C GLN A 48 -12.04 -9.86 12.77
N ALA A 49 -11.36 -8.89 13.40
CA ALA A 49 -10.03 -8.47 12.98
C ALA A 49 -9.12 -9.72 12.87
N PRO A 50 -8.28 -9.81 11.82
CA PRO A 50 -7.41 -10.95 11.62
C PRO A 50 -6.56 -11.20 12.87
N ALA A 51 -6.51 -12.42 13.36
CA ALA A 51 -5.61 -12.80 14.44
C ALA A 51 -4.17 -12.83 13.92
N GLY A 52 -3.20 -12.43 14.76
CA GLY A 52 -1.78 -12.36 14.41
C GLY A 52 -1.30 -10.94 14.13
N HIS A 53 -0.12 -10.80 13.55
CA HIS A 53 0.53 -9.54 13.32
C HIS A 53 0.96 -9.39 11.85
N LEU A 54 0.95 -8.15 11.36
CA LEU A 54 1.65 -7.77 10.14
C LEU A 54 3.10 -7.44 10.52
N ALA A 55 4.08 -8.07 9.87
CA ALA A 55 5.48 -7.70 9.98
C ALA A 55 5.91 -6.94 8.71
N ILE A 56 6.61 -5.79 8.90
CA ILE A 56 7.18 -4.99 7.81
C ILE A 56 8.67 -4.83 8.11
N TYR A 57 9.51 -5.13 7.14
CA TYR A 57 10.96 -4.98 7.22
C TYR A 57 11.41 -3.92 6.24
N THR A 58 11.98 -2.83 6.72
CA THR A 58 12.72 -1.88 5.89
C THR A 58 14.16 -2.35 5.83
N ILE A 59 14.51 -3.03 4.76
CA ILE A 59 15.79 -3.73 4.61
C ILE A 59 16.83 -2.72 4.12
N ASP A 60 18.01 -2.72 4.76
CA ASP A 60 19.11 -1.89 4.30
C ASP A 60 19.64 -2.40 2.95
N VAL A 61 19.47 -1.60 1.92
CA VAL A 61 20.05 -1.79 0.59
C VAL A 61 20.90 -0.57 0.16
N GLU A 62 21.42 0.20 1.13
CA GLU A 62 22.35 1.32 0.92
C GLU A 62 21.72 2.47 0.11
N GLY A 63 20.49 2.86 0.45
CA GLY A 63 19.79 3.97 -0.18
C GLY A 63 19.11 3.61 -1.49
N GLY A 64 18.71 2.37 -1.64
CA GLY A 64 17.67 1.90 -2.54
C GLY A 64 16.50 1.41 -1.72
N GLN A 65 15.54 0.74 -2.35
CA GLN A 65 14.39 0.21 -1.64
C GLN A 65 14.33 -1.32 -1.67
N ALA A 66 14.05 -1.92 -0.50
CA ALA A 66 13.58 -3.28 -0.35
C ALA A 66 12.73 -3.36 0.92
N THR A 67 11.41 -3.39 0.78
CA THR A 67 10.47 -3.43 1.91
C THR A 67 9.67 -4.73 1.85
N LEU A 68 9.89 -5.61 2.85
CA LEU A 68 9.17 -6.89 2.94
C LEU A 68 8.01 -6.80 3.90
N LEU A 69 6.81 -7.10 3.42
CA LEU A 69 5.59 -7.24 4.19
C LEU A 69 5.22 -8.71 4.33
N VAL A 70 4.96 -9.17 5.56
CA VAL A 70 4.51 -10.54 5.83
C VAL A 70 3.24 -10.50 6.67
N SER A 71 2.14 -10.96 6.09
CA SER A 71 0.83 -10.97 6.71
C SER A 71 0.72 -12.00 7.85
N PRO A 72 -0.32 -11.93 8.69
CA PRO A 72 -0.58 -12.95 9.71
C PRO A 72 -0.68 -14.38 9.17
N THR A 73 -1.05 -14.52 7.90
CA THR A 73 -1.17 -15.83 7.22
C THR A 73 0.12 -16.31 6.57
N LYS A 74 1.21 -15.55 6.72
CA LYS A 74 2.49 -15.75 6.05
C LYS A 74 2.49 -15.49 4.54
N ALA A 75 1.42 -14.90 4.00
CA ALA A 75 1.47 -14.35 2.66
C ALA A 75 2.37 -13.11 2.63
N SER A 76 3.10 -12.91 1.53
CA SER A 76 4.20 -11.95 1.47
C SER A 76 4.14 -11.06 0.24
N LEU A 77 4.54 -9.81 0.43
CA LEU A 77 4.81 -8.83 -0.61
C LEU A 77 6.20 -8.22 -0.35
N LEU A 78 7.08 -8.31 -1.33
CA LEU A 78 8.30 -7.51 -1.36
C LEU A 78 8.06 -6.30 -2.28
N VAL A 79 8.34 -5.10 -1.81
CA VAL A 79 8.36 -3.87 -2.61
C VAL A 79 9.81 -3.54 -2.90
N ASP A 80 10.17 -3.58 -4.17
CA ASP A 80 11.51 -3.38 -4.73
C ASP A 80 12.57 -4.38 -4.25
N THR A 81 13.72 -4.37 -4.90
CA THR A 81 14.73 -5.41 -4.77
C THR A 81 16.16 -4.89 -4.53
N GLY A 82 16.29 -3.55 -4.40
CA GLY A 82 17.59 -2.90 -4.24
C GLY A 82 18.46 -2.91 -5.49
N TRP A 83 19.77 -2.81 -5.28
CA TRP A 83 20.78 -2.64 -6.31
C TRP A 83 21.22 -3.96 -6.93
N PRO A 84 21.72 -3.94 -8.18
CA PRO A 84 22.39 -5.08 -8.79
C PRO A 84 23.83 -5.25 -8.24
N GLY A 85 24.41 -6.38 -8.51
CA GLY A 85 25.83 -6.62 -8.20
C GLY A 85 26.12 -6.81 -6.72
N ASN A 86 27.18 -6.19 -6.21
CA ASN A 86 27.65 -6.33 -4.82
C ASN A 86 27.69 -7.78 -4.34
N ASN A 87 28.00 -8.74 -5.23
CA ASN A 87 27.95 -10.18 -4.99
C ASN A 87 26.58 -10.69 -4.51
N GLY A 88 25.48 -9.99 -4.85
CA GLY A 88 24.12 -10.33 -4.44
C GLY A 88 23.78 -9.91 -2.99
N ARG A 89 24.49 -8.93 -2.44
CA ARG A 89 24.29 -8.40 -1.07
C ARG A 89 22.82 -8.15 -0.74
N ASP A 90 22.08 -7.48 -1.63
CA ASP A 90 20.71 -7.09 -1.35
C ASP A 90 19.77 -8.30 -1.34
N ALA A 91 20.00 -9.24 -2.24
CA ALA A 91 19.29 -10.52 -2.20
C ALA A 91 19.60 -11.32 -0.91
N ASP A 92 20.87 -11.32 -0.42
CA ASP A 92 21.23 -11.96 0.86
C ASP A 92 20.48 -11.30 2.04
N ARG A 93 20.37 -9.97 2.04
CA ARG A 93 19.65 -9.21 3.08
C ARG A 93 18.14 -9.46 3.02
N ILE A 94 17.56 -9.57 1.83
CA ILE A 94 16.16 -9.95 1.63
C ILE A 94 15.91 -11.38 2.14
N GLU A 95 16.75 -12.35 1.79
CA GLU A 95 16.66 -13.73 2.30
C GLU A 95 16.78 -13.81 3.82
N ALA A 96 17.65 -12.97 4.42
CA ALA A 96 17.77 -12.90 5.89
C ALA A 96 16.46 -12.38 6.54
N ALA A 97 15.83 -11.36 5.98
CA ALA A 97 14.54 -10.86 6.44
C ALA A 97 13.42 -11.90 6.25
N MET A 98 13.39 -12.62 5.11
CA MET A 98 12.47 -13.72 4.86
C MET A 98 12.63 -14.86 5.89
N LYS A 99 13.87 -15.19 6.23
CA LYS A 99 14.18 -16.21 7.25
C LYS A 99 13.70 -15.77 8.63
N ASP A 100 13.93 -14.52 9.02
CA ASP A 100 13.41 -13.97 10.28
C ASP A 100 11.88 -13.98 10.33
N ALA A 101 11.23 -13.67 9.21
CA ALA A 101 9.79 -13.74 9.05
C ALA A 101 9.23 -15.17 8.99
N GLY A 102 10.07 -16.18 8.83
CA GLY A 102 9.68 -17.60 8.71
C GLY A 102 8.97 -17.93 7.41
N ILE A 103 9.41 -17.34 6.29
CA ILE A 103 8.92 -17.62 4.94
C ILE A 103 10.07 -18.06 4.03
N THR A 104 9.78 -18.83 2.99
CA THR A 104 10.77 -19.39 2.05
C THR A 104 10.50 -19.06 0.59
N LYS A 105 9.45 -18.31 0.32
CA LYS A 105 9.05 -17.82 -1.00
C LYS A 105 8.45 -16.43 -0.86
N LEU A 106 8.38 -15.70 -1.95
CA LEU A 106 7.61 -14.47 -2.06
C LEU A 106 6.36 -14.76 -2.88
N ASP A 107 5.18 -14.38 -2.37
CA ASP A 107 3.94 -14.54 -3.13
C ASP A 107 3.87 -13.46 -4.22
N HIS A 108 4.23 -12.22 -3.86
CA HIS A 108 4.28 -11.09 -4.78
C HIS A 108 5.58 -10.29 -4.61
N VAL A 109 6.08 -9.75 -5.73
CA VAL A 109 7.11 -8.71 -5.77
C VAL A 109 6.55 -7.55 -6.57
N LEU A 110 6.44 -6.37 -5.95
CA LEU A 110 6.07 -5.13 -6.61
C LEU A 110 7.35 -4.36 -6.93
N ILE A 111 7.57 -4.05 -8.20
CA ILE A 111 8.58 -3.10 -8.63
C ILE A 111 7.88 -1.75 -8.79
N THR A 112 8.28 -0.78 -7.98
CA THR A 112 7.65 0.54 -7.99
C THR A 112 7.93 1.27 -9.29
N HIS A 113 9.20 1.28 -9.73
CA HIS A 113 9.67 1.85 -10.97
C HIS A 113 11.02 1.24 -11.39
N PHE A 114 11.59 1.64 -12.54
CA PHE A 114 12.70 0.91 -13.12
C PHE A 114 14.07 1.56 -12.93
N HIS A 115 14.26 2.38 -11.89
CA HIS A 115 15.60 2.81 -11.50
C HIS A 115 16.39 1.66 -10.85
N VAL A 116 17.70 1.73 -11.03
CA VAL A 116 18.62 0.64 -10.70
C VAL A 116 18.60 0.21 -9.23
N ASP A 117 18.31 1.11 -8.32
CA ASP A 117 18.26 0.92 -6.87
C ASP A 117 16.91 0.38 -6.36
N HIS A 118 15.98 0.15 -7.27
CA HIS A 118 14.68 -0.49 -7.04
C HIS A 118 14.57 -1.83 -7.75
N VAL A 119 14.83 -1.85 -9.06
CA VAL A 119 14.66 -3.05 -9.88
C VAL A 119 15.94 -3.86 -10.03
N GLY A 120 17.09 -3.26 -9.73
CA GLY A 120 18.40 -3.83 -10.09
C GLY A 120 18.74 -5.14 -9.39
N GLY A 121 18.21 -5.38 -8.20
CA GLY A 121 18.42 -6.63 -7.46
C GLY A 121 17.58 -7.81 -7.96
N ALA A 122 16.57 -7.58 -8.81
CA ALA A 122 15.65 -8.63 -9.27
C ALA A 122 16.36 -9.83 -9.91
N PRO A 123 17.40 -9.68 -10.77
CA PRO A 123 18.14 -10.82 -11.29
C PRO A 123 18.78 -11.70 -10.21
N ASN A 124 19.37 -11.10 -9.18
CA ASN A 124 19.99 -11.85 -8.09
C ASN A 124 18.94 -12.52 -7.19
N LEU A 125 17.77 -11.88 -7.03
CA LEU A 125 16.68 -12.40 -6.21
C LEU A 125 16.05 -13.66 -6.81
N VAL A 126 15.73 -13.65 -8.11
CA VAL A 126 15.08 -14.80 -8.77
C VAL A 126 15.96 -16.05 -8.90
N GLU A 127 17.28 -15.90 -8.83
CA GLU A 127 18.21 -17.03 -8.77
C GLU A 127 18.13 -17.80 -7.44
N ARG A 128 17.61 -17.20 -6.39
CA ARG A 128 17.63 -17.69 -5.00
C ARG A 128 16.24 -17.94 -4.43
N VAL A 129 15.29 -17.06 -4.74
CA VAL A 129 13.97 -17.03 -4.13
C VAL A 129 12.91 -17.30 -5.18
N LYS A 130 12.01 -18.24 -4.87
CA LYS A 130 10.82 -18.46 -5.69
C LYS A 130 9.84 -17.32 -5.51
N VAL A 131 9.47 -16.67 -6.62
CA VAL A 131 8.46 -15.61 -6.68
C VAL A 131 7.19 -16.16 -7.35
N GLY A 132 6.03 -15.86 -6.78
CA GLY A 132 4.72 -16.24 -7.31
C GLY A 132 4.28 -15.34 -8.47
N GLU A 133 4.37 -14.03 -8.30
CA GLU A 133 3.98 -13.03 -9.29
C GLU A 133 4.82 -11.77 -9.13
N PHE A 134 5.19 -11.15 -10.25
CA PHE A 134 5.71 -9.79 -10.31
C PHE A 134 4.60 -8.79 -10.67
N LEU A 135 4.66 -7.63 -10.03
CA LEU A 135 3.76 -6.50 -10.23
C LEU A 135 4.61 -5.28 -10.61
N ASP A 136 4.18 -4.50 -11.57
CA ASP A 136 4.83 -3.24 -11.94
C ASP A 136 3.88 -2.33 -12.72
N HIS A 137 4.31 -1.09 -13.04
CA HIS A 137 3.49 -0.12 -13.75
C HIS A 137 3.47 -0.27 -15.29
N GLY A 138 4.16 -1.28 -15.86
CA GLY A 138 4.13 -1.57 -17.30
C GLY A 138 5.47 -1.41 -18.01
N GLU A 139 5.53 -0.53 -19.00
CA GLU A 139 6.74 -0.30 -19.80
C GLU A 139 7.59 0.82 -19.21
N ASN A 140 8.93 0.70 -19.30
CA ASN A 140 9.82 1.82 -19.01
C ASN A 140 9.48 3.01 -19.92
N ARG A 141 9.28 4.18 -19.33
CA ARG A 141 8.95 5.43 -20.02
C ARG A 141 10.11 6.42 -20.07
N GLU A 142 11.16 6.19 -19.30
CA GLU A 142 12.32 7.08 -19.30
C GLU A 142 13.20 6.87 -20.52
N ASP A 143 13.54 7.95 -21.22
CA ASP A 143 14.46 7.92 -22.36
C ASP A 143 15.92 7.96 -21.89
N SER A 144 16.34 6.92 -21.21
CA SER A 144 17.67 6.72 -20.65
C SER A 144 18.19 5.33 -21.04
N ASP A 145 19.47 5.23 -21.44
CA ASP A 145 20.10 3.94 -21.72
C ASP A 145 20.22 3.09 -20.46
N ILE A 146 20.38 3.72 -19.30
CA ILE A 146 20.50 3.04 -18.01
C ILE A 146 19.17 2.37 -17.65
N THR A 147 18.08 3.11 -17.63
CA THR A 147 16.75 2.57 -17.27
C THR A 147 16.24 1.56 -18.28
N ARG A 148 16.55 1.74 -19.59
CA ARG A 148 16.29 0.72 -20.62
C ARG A 148 17.06 -0.58 -20.36
N HIS A 149 18.32 -0.46 -19.93
CA HIS A 149 19.13 -1.62 -19.60
C HIS A 149 18.57 -2.37 -18.39
N ASP A 150 18.24 -1.65 -17.31
CA ASP A 150 17.76 -2.22 -16.06
C ASP A 150 16.38 -2.87 -16.23
N TYR A 151 15.48 -2.20 -16.95
CA TYR A 151 14.19 -2.77 -17.35
C TYR A 151 14.35 -4.05 -18.18
N ALA A 152 15.26 -4.06 -19.18
CA ALA A 152 15.51 -5.24 -19.99
C ALA A 152 16.10 -6.41 -19.17
N ALA A 153 16.99 -6.10 -18.21
CA ALA A 153 17.55 -7.08 -17.29
C ALA A 153 16.48 -7.69 -16.38
N TYR A 154 15.57 -6.85 -15.84
CA TYR A 154 14.41 -7.27 -15.07
C TYR A 154 13.50 -8.20 -15.86
N ILE A 155 13.03 -7.78 -17.05
CA ILE A 155 12.15 -8.59 -17.90
C ILE A 155 12.79 -9.94 -18.27
N LYS A 156 14.10 -9.94 -18.54
CA LYS A 156 14.84 -11.18 -18.79
C LYS A 156 14.90 -12.07 -17.55
N ALA A 157 15.10 -11.49 -16.38
CA ALA A 157 15.26 -12.23 -15.13
C ALA A 157 13.96 -12.90 -14.70
N ILE A 158 12.82 -12.20 -14.78
CA ILE A 158 11.52 -12.76 -14.37
C ILE A 158 11.06 -13.90 -15.31
N GLY A 159 11.51 -13.90 -16.58
CA GLY A 159 11.28 -14.99 -17.54
C GLY A 159 9.81 -15.34 -17.70
N ASN A 160 9.43 -16.57 -17.28
CA ASN A 160 8.05 -17.07 -17.34
C ASN A 160 7.29 -16.90 -16.01
N THR A 161 7.86 -16.24 -15.02
CA THR A 161 7.11 -15.92 -13.79
C THR A 161 5.93 -15.02 -14.13
N PRO A 162 4.74 -15.26 -13.60
CA PRO A 162 3.59 -14.37 -13.83
C PRO A 162 3.94 -12.91 -13.57
N ARG A 163 3.53 -12.04 -14.48
CA ARG A 163 3.69 -10.58 -14.37
C ARG A 163 2.34 -9.92 -14.61
N ARG A 164 1.98 -8.98 -13.75
CA ARG A 164 0.75 -8.21 -13.87
C ARG A 164 1.08 -6.71 -13.81
N ILE A 165 0.61 -5.97 -14.80
CA ILE A 165 0.66 -4.51 -14.78
C ILE A 165 -0.42 -4.02 -13.82
N VAL A 166 -0.05 -3.15 -12.89
CA VAL A 166 -0.96 -2.56 -11.90
C VAL A 166 -1.34 -1.14 -12.26
N HIS A 167 -2.57 -0.76 -11.86
CA HIS A 167 -3.14 0.56 -12.09
C HIS A 167 -3.69 1.14 -10.77
N PRO A 168 -3.83 2.46 -10.66
CA PRO A 168 -4.47 3.06 -9.48
C PRO A 168 -5.87 2.51 -9.25
N GLY A 169 -6.13 2.06 -8.02
CA GLY A 169 -7.37 1.38 -7.62
C GLY A 169 -7.31 -0.15 -7.63
N ASP A 170 -6.30 -0.75 -8.25
CA ASP A 170 -6.09 -2.19 -8.18
C ASP A 170 -5.78 -2.63 -6.74
N THR A 171 -6.09 -3.89 -6.45
CA THR A 171 -5.73 -4.53 -5.19
C THR A 171 -4.71 -5.63 -5.41
N ILE A 172 -3.78 -5.77 -4.46
CA ILE A 172 -2.86 -6.91 -4.39
C ILE A 172 -3.43 -7.89 -3.36
N ASP A 173 -3.67 -9.12 -3.79
CA ASP A 173 -4.29 -10.14 -2.92
C ASP A 173 -3.29 -10.73 -1.93
N ILE A 174 -3.27 -10.15 -0.74
CA ILE A 174 -2.48 -10.62 0.41
C ILE A 174 -3.44 -10.98 1.53
N PRO A 175 -3.72 -12.26 1.75
CA PRO A 175 -4.64 -12.70 2.79
C PRO A 175 -4.38 -12.06 4.16
N GLY A 176 -5.41 -11.44 4.72
CA GLY A 176 -5.34 -10.73 6.00
C GLY A 176 -5.02 -9.24 5.90
N LEU A 177 -4.68 -8.74 4.72
CA LEU A 177 -4.43 -7.32 4.46
C LEU A 177 -5.41 -6.76 3.43
N THR A 178 -5.56 -5.45 3.42
CA THR A 178 -6.12 -4.71 2.28
C THR A 178 -5.00 -3.89 1.69
N THR A 179 -4.50 -4.29 0.52
CA THR A 179 -3.41 -3.60 -0.18
C THR A 179 -3.94 -3.00 -1.46
N MET A 180 -3.84 -1.69 -1.60
CA MET A 180 -4.37 -0.93 -2.72
C MET A 180 -3.28 -0.13 -3.39
N VAL A 181 -3.24 -0.18 -4.72
CA VAL A 181 -2.38 0.67 -5.55
C VAL A 181 -2.97 2.07 -5.60
N LEU A 182 -2.21 3.07 -5.18
CA LEU A 182 -2.62 4.47 -5.18
C LEU A 182 -2.13 5.22 -6.42
N THR A 183 -0.93 4.89 -6.88
CA THR A 183 -0.27 5.50 -8.03
C THR A 183 0.36 4.44 -8.92
N ALA A 184 0.41 4.64 -10.22
CA ALA A 184 1.16 3.83 -11.19
C ALA A 184 1.21 4.55 -12.53
N ASP A 185 2.31 4.42 -13.29
CA ASP A 185 2.55 5.03 -14.63
C ASP A 185 2.18 6.53 -14.70
N GLY A 186 2.40 7.26 -13.61
CA GLY A 186 2.12 8.69 -13.52
C GLY A 186 0.67 9.07 -13.24
N GLU A 187 -0.22 8.09 -13.11
CA GLU A 187 -1.61 8.26 -12.73
C GLU A 187 -1.82 8.03 -11.23
N HIS A 188 -2.95 8.47 -10.70
CA HIS A 188 -3.30 8.31 -9.29
C HIS A 188 -4.76 7.96 -9.07
N ILE A 189 -5.07 7.41 -7.91
CA ILE A 189 -6.44 7.04 -7.53
C ILE A 189 -7.32 8.29 -7.34
N ALA A 190 -8.58 8.18 -7.74
CA ALA A 190 -9.56 9.25 -7.54
C ALA A 190 -10.13 9.30 -6.10
N ALA A 191 -10.16 8.16 -5.40
CA ALA A 191 -10.64 8.05 -4.03
C ALA A 191 -10.18 6.74 -3.39
N VAL A 192 -9.81 6.76 -2.14
CA VAL A 192 -9.52 5.56 -1.34
C VAL A 192 -10.81 5.07 -0.67
N PRO A 193 -11.27 3.85 -0.93
CA PRO A 193 -12.48 3.31 -0.32
C PRO A 193 -12.47 3.37 1.21
N GLY A 194 -13.54 3.93 1.78
CA GLY A 194 -13.68 4.11 3.23
C GLY A 194 -12.90 5.28 3.82
N VAL A 195 -12.23 6.08 3.00
CA VAL A 195 -11.67 7.38 3.39
C VAL A 195 -12.62 8.46 2.91
N LYS A 196 -13.03 9.34 3.81
CA LYS A 196 -13.75 10.56 3.47
C LYS A 196 -12.71 11.62 3.14
N PRO A 197 -12.66 12.14 1.89
CA PRO A 197 -11.76 13.23 1.59
C PRO A 197 -12.02 14.44 2.48
N GLU A 198 -10.98 15.07 2.98
CA GLU A 198 -11.05 16.26 3.82
C GLU A 198 -10.22 17.38 3.21
N PRO A 199 -10.70 18.65 3.20
CA PRO A 199 -9.95 19.77 2.69
C PRO A 199 -8.56 19.85 3.33
N ASN A 200 -7.53 19.98 2.50
CA ASN A 200 -6.15 20.11 2.96
C ASN A 200 -5.74 21.60 3.03
N PRO A 201 -5.58 22.17 4.25
CA PRO A 201 -5.25 23.57 4.41
C PRO A 201 -3.84 23.92 3.91
N TYR A 202 -2.95 22.94 3.80
CA TYR A 202 -1.56 23.14 3.39
C TYR A 202 -1.41 23.41 1.89
N CYS A 203 -2.41 23.06 1.08
CA CYS A 203 -2.39 23.28 -0.38
C CYS A 203 -2.23 24.76 -0.76
N ALA A 204 -2.76 25.68 0.05
CA ALA A 204 -2.75 27.11 -0.24
C ALA A 204 -1.33 27.73 -0.29
N THR A 205 -0.38 27.12 0.39
CA THR A 205 1.01 27.60 0.48
C THR A 205 2.00 26.70 -0.27
N GLU A 206 1.51 25.61 -0.86
CA GLU A 206 2.36 24.71 -1.62
C GLU A 206 2.79 25.34 -2.95
N PRO A 207 4.08 25.38 -3.27
CA PRO A 207 4.54 25.91 -4.55
C PRO A 207 4.13 25.01 -5.71
N HIS A 208 4.20 25.56 -6.92
CA HIS A 208 4.10 24.75 -8.13
C HIS A 208 5.39 23.94 -8.32
N TRP A 209 5.24 22.65 -8.63
CA TRP A 209 6.35 21.76 -8.92
C TRP A 209 6.36 21.37 -10.39
N ASP A 210 7.53 21.43 -11.01
CA ASP A 210 7.71 20.97 -12.39
C ASP A 210 7.54 19.44 -12.47
N LEU A 211 7.02 18.99 -13.61
CA LEU A 211 6.92 17.55 -13.88
C LEU A 211 8.31 16.96 -14.11
N ASP A 212 8.65 15.99 -13.35
CA ASP A 212 9.77 15.09 -13.59
C ASP A 212 9.43 14.15 -14.76
N THR A 213 10.36 13.95 -15.70
CA THR A 213 10.20 13.11 -16.89
C THR A 213 10.87 11.73 -16.74
N THR A 214 11.45 11.46 -15.58
CA THR A 214 12.07 10.17 -15.25
C THR A 214 11.04 9.09 -14.89
N GLU A 215 11.52 7.96 -14.43
CA GLU A 215 10.68 6.87 -13.91
C GLU A 215 10.06 7.19 -12.53
N ASN A 216 10.67 8.08 -11.71
CA ASN A 216 10.20 8.39 -10.35
C ASN A 216 8.71 8.74 -10.28
N PRO A 217 8.17 9.67 -11.11
CA PRO A 217 6.74 10.02 -11.07
C PRO A 217 5.81 8.88 -11.48
N ARG A 218 6.35 7.76 -11.95
CA ARG A 218 5.58 6.58 -12.39
C ARG A 218 5.47 5.50 -11.32
N SER A 219 6.10 5.73 -10.17
CA SER A 219 6.13 4.79 -9.06
C SER A 219 4.76 4.18 -8.75
N ALA A 220 4.70 2.85 -8.72
CA ALA A 220 3.54 2.08 -8.29
C ALA A 220 3.49 2.08 -6.76
N GLY A 221 2.82 3.09 -6.20
CA GLY A 221 2.70 3.28 -4.76
C GLY A 221 1.49 2.58 -4.16
N ILE A 222 1.61 2.14 -2.92
CA ILE A 222 0.57 1.36 -2.23
C ILE A 222 0.19 1.93 -0.87
N LEU A 223 -1.09 1.73 -0.51
CA LEU A 223 -1.60 1.85 0.85
C LEU A 223 -1.98 0.46 1.35
N VAL A 224 -1.36 0.05 2.46
CA VAL A 224 -1.64 -1.22 3.14
C VAL A 224 -2.43 -0.94 4.41
N ARG A 225 -3.53 -1.69 4.61
CA ARG A 225 -4.34 -1.64 5.83
C ARG A 225 -4.38 -3.01 6.49
N PHE A 226 -4.11 -3.02 7.79
CA PHE A 226 -4.29 -4.18 8.66
C PHE A 226 -5.19 -3.78 9.84
N GLY A 227 -6.48 -4.04 9.70
CA GLY A 227 -7.47 -3.50 10.62
C GLY A 227 -7.46 -1.97 10.63
N LYS A 228 -7.07 -1.35 11.75
CA LYS A 228 -6.91 0.10 11.88
C LYS A 228 -5.54 0.62 11.48
N PHE A 229 -4.49 -0.23 11.51
CA PHE A 229 -3.14 0.15 11.12
C PHE A 229 -3.05 0.46 9.64
N ARG A 230 -2.31 1.53 9.28
CA ARG A 230 -2.15 2.03 7.91
C ARG A 230 -0.69 2.31 7.61
N PHE A 231 -0.18 1.67 6.57
CA PHE A 231 1.17 1.86 6.04
C PHE A 231 1.11 2.40 4.62
N LEU A 232 1.89 3.44 4.36
CA LEU A 232 2.01 4.10 3.05
C LEU A 232 3.44 3.95 2.52
N ASP A 233 3.55 3.48 1.28
CA ASP A 233 4.77 3.35 0.51
C ASP A 233 4.48 3.77 -0.94
N LEU A 234 5.09 4.85 -1.42
CA LEU A 234 4.87 5.38 -2.76
C LEU A 234 6.14 5.33 -3.63
N GLY A 235 7.16 4.58 -3.20
CA GLY A 235 8.44 4.52 -3.89
C GLY A 235 9.06 5.92 -4.02
N ASP A 236 9.52 6.26 -5.22
CA ASP A 236 10.18 7.54 -5.49
C ASP A 236 9.24 8.62 -6.05
N LEU A 237 7.94 8.53 -5.72
CA LEU A 237 6.94 9.48 -6.20
C LEU A 237 7.38 10.92 -5.92
N THR A 238 7.38 11.76 -6.98
CA THR A 238 7.87 13.14 -6.88
C THR A 238 6.79 14.13 -6.45
N LYS A 239 7.19 15.30 -5.92
CA LYS A 239 6.30 16.35 -5.39
C LYS A 239 5.14 16.68 -6.33
N ALA A 240 5.39 16.82 -7.64
CA ALA A 240 4.34 17.10 -8.62
C ALA A 240 3.27 16.01 -8.69
N LYS A 241 3.58 14.76 -8.31
CA LYS A 241 2.67 13.61 -8.29
C LYS A 241 2.12 13.31 -6.88
N GLU A 242 2.76 13.80 -5.83
CA GLU A 242 2.24 13.76 -4.46
C GLU A 242 1.03 14.68 -4.29
N ILE A 243 1.10 15.89 -4.85
CA ILE A 243 0.09 16.95 -4.68
C ILE A 243 -1.33 16.49 -5.09
N PRO A 244 -1.58 15.86 -6.23
CA PRO A 244 -2.92 15.41 -6.61
C PRO A 244 -3.55 14.39 -5.64
N LEU A 245 -2.76 13.71 -4.82
CA LEU A 245 -3.25 12.76 -3.81
C LEU A 245 -3.83 13.45 -2.57
N VAL A 246 -3.47 14.72 -2.35
CA VAL A 246 -3.82 15.44 -1.13
C VAL A 246 -4.40 16.83 -1.35
N CYS A 247 -4.41 17.34 -2.59
CA CYS A 247 -4.92 18.66 -2.91
C CYS A 247 -6.00 18.64 -4.01
N PRO A 248 -7.11 19.38 -3.87
CA PRO A 248 -7.45 20.25 -2.72
C PRO A 248 -7.88 19.48 -1.46
N ASP A 249 -8.21 18.21 -1.61
CA ASP A 249 -8.66 17.34 -0.53
C ASP A 249 -7.71 16.16 -0.35
N ASN A 250 -7.47 15.78 0.91
CA ASN A 250 -6.67 14.60 1.24
C ASN A 250 -7.46 13.31 0.91
N LEU A 251 -7.08 12.62 -0.16
CA LEU A 251 -7.70 11.37 -0.62
C LEU A 251 -7.21 10.14 0.18
N ILE A 252 -6.03 10.25 0.82
CA ILE A 252 -5.37 9.13 1.50
C ILE A 252 -5.86 9.03 2.95
N GLY A 253 -6.02 10.18 3.64
CA GLY A 253 -6.22 10.25 5.09
C GLY A 253 -4.91 10.05 5.87
N HIS A 254 -5.00 10.02 7.22
CA HIS A 254 -3.83 9.86 8.08
C HIS A 254 -3.28 8.43 8.01
N VAL A 255 -1.95 8.29 8.24
CA VAL A 255 -1.26 6.98 8.26
C VAL A 255 -0.51 6.78 9.57
N ASP A 256 -0.31 5.53 9.97
CA ASP A 256 0.46 5.18 11.16
C ASP A 256 1.95 5.09 10.85
N LEU A 257 2.28 4.49 9.70
CA LEU A 257 3.64 4.32 9.22
C LEU A 257 3.76 4.88 7.81
N TYR A 258 4.79 5.68 7.58
CA TYR A 258 5.16 6.23 6.28
C TYR A 258 6.58 5.82 5.91
N LEU A 259 6.78 5.10 4.80
CA LEU A 259 8.08 4.98 4.18
C LEU A 259 8.33 6.27 3.41
N VAL A 260 9.38 6.99 3.80
CA VAL A 260 9.66 8.33 3.27
C VAL A 260 9.97 8.24 1.79
N ASN A 261 9.18 8.90 0.97
CA ASN A 261 9.31 8.85 -0.48
C ASN A 261 10.74 9.19 -0.93
N HIS A 262 11.22 8.44 -1.94
CA HIS A 262 12.48 8.71 -2.61
C HIS A 262 13.67 8.77 -1.63
N HIS A 263 13.67 7.86 -0.65
CA HIS A 263 14.72 7.72 0.37
C HIS A 263 15.03 9.03 1.14
N GLY A 264 14.12 10.02 1.06
CA GLY A 264 14.34 11.37 1.60
C GLY A 264 15.12 12.30 0.67
N PHE A 265 15.05 12.14 -0.65
CA PHE A 265 15.48 13.17 -1.58
C PHE A 265 14.55 14.38 -1.59
N ASN A 266 15.12 15.56 -1.86
CA ASN A 266 14.37 16.83 -1.92
C ASN A 266 13.45 16.98 -3.14
N LEU A 267 13.45 16.04 -4.08
CA LEU A 267 12.51 15.97 -5.22
C LEU A 267 11.13 15.47 -4.81
N SER A 268 11.04 14.90 -3.62
CA SER A 268 9.84 14.30 -3.03
C SER A 268 9.57 14.89 -1.64
N ASN A 269 8.52 14.45 -0.97
CA ASN A 269 8.14 14.87 0.38
C ASN A 269 7.70 16.34 0.43
N SER A 270 6.76 16.73 -0.45
CA SER A 270 6.17 18.06 -0.39
C SER A 270 5.48 18.31 0.95
N LYS A 271 5.57 19.56 1.45
CA LYS A 271 5.02 19.86 2.78
C LYS A 271 3.51 19.62 2.85
N ALA A 272 2.77 20.01 1.80
CA ALA A 272 1.33 19.77 1.75
C ALA A 272 0.97 18.28 1.78
N PHE A 273 1.81 17.42 1.21
CA PHE A 273 1.61 15.98 1.22
C PHE A 273 1.92 15.39 2.61
N VAL A 274 3.10 15.64 3.14
CA VAL A 274 3.55 15.04 4.41
C VAL A 274 2.65 15.49 5.56
N ASP A 275 2.33 16.79 5.64
CA ASP A 275 1.44 17.32 6.68
C ASP A 275 0.01 16.76 6.57
N ALA A 276 -0.49 16.51 5.35
CA ALA A 276 -1.83 15.96 5.14
C ALA A 276 -1.96 14.49 5.53
N ILE A 277 -0.97 13.66 5.22
CA ILE A 277 -0.98 12.24 5.61
C ILE A 277 -0.72 12.05 7.11
N HIS A 278 -0.17 13.05 7.79
CA HIS A 278 -0.03 13.13 9.25
C HIS A 278 0.54 11.83 9.86
N PRO A 279 1.76 11.41 9.44
CA PRO A 279 2.31 10.13 9.85
C PRO A 279 2.64 10.13 11.36
N ARG A 280 2.42 8.99 12.03
CA ARG A 280 2.88 8.82 13.42
C ARG A 280 4.35 8.47 13.48
N VAL A 281 4.77 7.58 12.61
CA VAL A 281 6.14 7.14 12.45
C VAL A 281 6.51 7.20 10.99
N ALA A 282 7.69 7.72 10.70
CA ALA A 282 8.28 7.68 9.39
C ALA A 282 9.58 6.87 9.43
N ILE A 283 9.86 6.11 8.38
CA ILE A 283 11.14 5.43 8.17
C ILE A 283 11.72 5.93 6.86
N MET A 284 12.93 6.47 6.91
CA MET A 284 13.69 6.94 5.75
C MET A 284 14.73 5.88 5.39
N ASP A 285 14.59 5.27 4.24
CA ASP A 285 15.47 4.20 3.73
C ASP A 285 16.67 4.75 2.94
N ASN A 286 17.24 5.83 3.46
CA ASN A 286 18.41 6.50 2.92
C ASN A 286 19.68 5.62 3.02
N GLY A 287 20.64 5.88 2.14
CA GLY A 287 22.02 5.43 2.29
C GLY A 287 22.89 6.42 3.04
N ALA A 288 24.13 6.04 3.34
CA ALA A 288 25.08 6.94 3.99
C ALA A 288 25.42 8.17 3.12
N HIS A 289 25.53 7.97 1.80
CA HIS A 289 25.87 8.99 0.80
C HIS A 289 24.79 9.13 -0.29
N LYS A 290 23.58 8.70 -0.02
CA LYS A 290 22.46 8.80 -0.96
C LYS A 290 21.19 9.18 -0.22
N ALA A 291 20.53 10.23 -0.70
CA ALA A 291 19.30 10.75 -0.12
C ALA A 291 19.47 11.26 1.35
N GLY A 292 18.43 11.23 2.16
CA GLY A 292 18.49 11.83 3.49
C GLY A 292 18.80 13.33 3.47
N SER A 293 18.23 14.07 2.48
CA SER A 293 18.50 15.52 2.34
C SER A 293 17.92 16.30 3.51
N PRO A 294 18.59 17.41 3.92
CA PRO A 294 18.12 18.24 5.04
C PRO A 294 16.69 18.72 4.88
N GLU A 295 16.28 19.11 3.67
CA GLU A 295 14.92 19.60 3.40
C GLU A 295 13.85 18.53 3.57
N ALA A 296 14.09 17.33 3.05
CA ALA A 296 13.16 16.22 3.21
C ALA A 296 13.10 15.76 4.67
N TRP A 297 14.26 15.65 5.33
CA TRP A 297 14.33 15.32 6.75
C TRP A 297 13.53 16.32 7.59
N GLN A 298 13.76 17.63 7.39
CA GLN A 298 13.08 18.69 8.12
C GLN A 298 11.56 18.65 7.88
N THR A 299 11.13 18.51 6.61
CA THR A 299 9.71 18.46 6.27
C THR A 299 9.01 17.30 6.98
N VAL A 300 9.62 16.11 6.98
CA VAL A 300 9.06 14.95 7.66
C VAL A 300 9.11 15.12 9.17
N HIS A 301 10.25 15.58 9.71
CA HIS A 301 10.46 15.76 11.16
C HIS A 301 9.49 16.77 11.78
N GLU A 302 9.15 17.84 11.06
CA GLU A 302 8.23 18.89 11.50
C GLU A 302 6.77 18.59 11.21
N SER A 303 6.47 17.44 10.59
CA SER A 303 5.09 17.11 10.22
C SER A 303 4.20 16.96 11.46
N PRO A 304 2.93 17.42 11.39
CA PRO A 304 2.01 17.32 12.51
C PRO A 304 1.84 15.86 12.98
N GLY A 305 1.97 15.64 14.27
CA GLY A 305 1.69 14.34 14.90
C GLY A 305 2.76 13.28 14.74
N LEU A 306 3.90 13.59 14.13
CA LEU A 306 5.04 12.68 14.08
C LEU A 306 5.56 12.40 15.49
N GLU A 307 5.72 11.12 15.82
CA GLU A 307 6.29 10.67 17.08
C GLU A 307 7.79 10.36 16.93
N ASP A 308 8.18 9.73 15.80
CA ASP A 308 9.59 9.41 15.48
C ASP A 308 9.84 9.37 13.97
N LEU A 309 11.03 9.81 13.59
CA LEU A 309 11.62 9.62 12.26
C LEU A 309 12.82 8.66 12.41
N TYR A 310 12.70 7.46 11.87
CA TYR A 310 13.80 6.50 11.78
C TYR A 310 14.57 6.70 10.47
N MET A 311 15.88 6.43 10.49
CA MET A 311 16.74 6.49 9.31
C MET A 311 17.52 5.18 9.18
N VAL A 312 17.58 4.62 7.98
CA VAL A 312 18.36 3.40 7.75
C VAL A 312 19.85 3.67 7.90
N HIS A 313 20.32 4.80 7.44
CA HIS A 313 21.70 5.26 7.66
C HIS A 313 21.77 6.66 8.26
N THR A 314 22.87 6.95 8.96
CA THR A 314 23.29 8.35 9.13
C THR A 314 23.53 8.93 7.73
N ALA A 315 22.86 10.04 7.39
CA ALA A 315 23.11 10.76 6.15
C ALA A 315 24.40 11.55 6.28
N GLU A 316 25.54 11.00 5.80
CA GLU A 316 26.88 11.55 5.99
C GLU A 316 27.12 12.83 5.17
N ASP A 317 26.35 13.01 4.09
CA ASP A 317 26.38 14.21 3.24
C ASP A 317 25.44 15.32 3.78
N SER A 318 24.72 15.05 4.87
CA SER A 318 23.88 15.99 5.60
C SER A 318 24.58 16.46 6.90
N ASP A 319 24.11 17.56 7.47
CA ASP A 319 24.63 18.02 8.76
C ASP A 319 24.01 17.23 9.94
N ALA A 320 24.62 17.37 11.12
CA ALA A 320 24.19 16.65 12.31
C ALA A 320 22.79 17.05 12.80
N ALA A 321 22.28 18.24 12.45
CA ALA A 321 20.96 18.69 12.86
C ALA A 321 19.84 18.03 12.05
N HIS A 322 20.17 17.54 10.86
CA HIS A 322 19.25 16.85 9.97
C HIS A 322 19.50 15.34 9.92
N ASN A 323 19.90 14.77 11.06
CA ASN A 323 19.96 13.34 11.31
C ASN A 323 19.17 13.02 12.59
N SER A 324 18.50 11.90 12.60
CA SER A 324 17.79 11.44 13.79
C SER A 324 18.78 11.03 14.88
N PRO A 325 18.37 11.00 16.16
CA PRO A 325 19.23 10.50 17.26
C PRO A 325 19.66 9.05 17.03
N ASP A 326 20.86 8.68 17.48
CA ASP A 326 21.47 7.35 17.31
C ASP A 326 20.53 6.15 17.53
N PRO A 327 19.63 6.10 18.53
CA PRO A 327 18.71 4.98 18.70
C PRO A 327 17.73 4.79 17.55
N LEU A 328 17.46 5.85 16.79
CA LEU A 328 16.55 5.88 15.64
C LEU A 328 17.28 5.65 14.30
N ILE A 329 18.58 5.37 14.32
CA ILE A 329 19.38 5.06 13.12
C ILE A 329 19.78 3.59 13.15
N ALA A 330 19.56 2.88 12.05
CA ALA A 330 19.93 1.47 11.93
C ALA A 330 21.44 1.30 11.70
N ASN A 331 22.04 2.07 10.81
CA ASN A 331 23.45 1.98 10.47
C ASN A 331 24.13 3.33 10.73
N LEU A 332 24.95 3.41 11.78
CA LEU A 332 25.68 4.62 12.13
C LEU A 332 26.88 4.82 11.20
N LYS A 333 27.43 6.03 11.21
CA LYS A 333 28.60 6.41 10.41
C LYS A 333 29.72 5.38 10.53
N GLY A 334 30.21 4.94 9.36
CA GLY A 334 31.28 3.93 9.27
C GLY A 334 30.81 2.50 9.55
N GLY A 335 29.52 2.27 9.81
CA GLY A 335 28.91 0.94 9.87
C GLY A 335 28.34 0.53 8.51
N ALA A 336 28.58 -0.71 8.10
CA ALA A 336 28.00 -1.29 6.88
C ALA A 336 27.35 -2.63 7.20
N ASP A 337 26.74 -2.76 8.36
CA ASP A 337 26.36 -4.06 8.92
C ASP A 337 25.03 -4.60 8.40
N GLY A 338 24.32 -3.85 7.52
CA GLY A 338 23.03 -4.26 6.97
C GLY A 338 21.92 -4.31 8.01
N ALA A 339 22.00 -3.45 9.02
CA ALA A 339 20.96 -3.34 10.04
C ALA A 339 19.69 -2.74 9.43
N TYR A 340 18.55 -3.22 9.90
CA TYR A 340 17.23 -2.91 9.35
C TYR A 340 16.24 -2.53 10.44
N PHE A 341 15.11 -1.98 10.06
CA PHE A 341 13.97 -1.82 10.96
C PHE A 341 12.93 -2.90 10.70
N LYS A 342 12.38 -3.44 11.80
CA LYS A 342 11.25 -4.36 11.78
C LYS A 342 10.08 -3.72 12.52
N VAL A 343 8.98 -3.51 11.79
CA VAL A 343 7.70 -3.07 12.36
C VAL A 343 6.81 -4.28 12.56
N VAL A 344 6.19 -4.38 13.73
CA VAL A 344 5.17 -5.40 14.03
C VAL A 344 3.88 -4.69 14.38
N ALA A 345 2.87 -4.81 13.54
CA ALA A 345 1.60 -4.13 13.69
C ALA A 345 0.46 -5.09 14.09
N SER A 346 -0.45 -4.58 14.90
CA SER A 346 -1.69 -5.24 15.32
C SER A 346 -2.89 -4.63 14.61
N ALA A 347 -3.95 -5.42 14.44
CA ALA A 347 -5.16 -4.98 13.75
C ALA A 347 -5.95 -3.88 14.50
N ASP A 348 -5.66 -3.64 15.77
CA ASP A 348 -6.24 -2.55 16.54
C ASP A 348 -5.59 -1.18 16.27
N GLY A 349 -4.47 -1.15 15.53
CA GLY A 349 -3.70 0.04 15.18
C GLY A 349 -2.47 0.28 16.08
N SER A 350 -2.23 -0.56 17.09
CA SER A 350 -0.98 -0.55 17.83
C SER A 350 0.13 -1.19 17.01
N PHE A 351 1.37 -0.73 17.20
CA PHE A 351 2.53 -1.33 16.54
C PHE A 351 3.81 -1.06 17.30
N SER A 352 4.87 -1.74 16.91
CA SER A 352 6.21 -1.53 17.45
C SER A 352 7.25 -1.42 16.34
N VAL A 353 8.35 -0.73 16.60
CA VAL A 353 9.50 -0.64 15.70
C VAL A 353 10.74 -1.14 16.44
N MET A 354 11.38 -2.15 15.91
CA MET A 354 12.63 -2.72 16.40
C MET A 354 13.78 -2.29 15.49
N ASN A 355 14.84 -1.74 16.10
CA ASN A 355 16.12 -1.48 15.44
C ASN A 355 17.02 -2.71 15.57
N SER A 356 17.34 -3.38 14.47
CA SER A 356 18.10 -4.64 14.50
C SER A 356 19.55 -4.45 14.97
N ARG A 357 20.16 -3.26 14.81
CA ARG A 357 21.49 -2.95 15.33
C ARG A 357 21.55 -3.02 16.86
N THR A 358 20.52 -2.51 17.52
CA THR A 358 20.52 -2.40 19.01
C THR A 358 19.66 -3.48 19.69
N GLY A 359 18.76 -4.13 18.94
CA GLY A 359 17.72 -5.01 19.48
C GLY A 359 16.62 -4.27 20.25
N GLN A 360 16.70 -2.93 20.36
CA GLN A 360 15.70 -2.14 21.07
C GLN A 360 14.40 -2.06 20.26
N THR A 361 13.29 -2.15 20.97
CA THR A 361 11.94 -2.03 20.41
C THR A 361 11.21 -0.89 21.12
N LYS A 362 10.60 0.00 20.33
CA LYS A 362 9.69 1.06 20.81
C LYS A 362 8.26 0.72 20.42
N GLU A 363 7.37 0.82 21.41
CA GLU A 363 5.93 0.53 21.23
C GLU A 363 5.15 1.82 20.99
N TYR A 364 4.14 1.73 20.10
CA TYR A 364 3.20 2.80 19.76
C TYR A 364 1.80 2.32 20.05
N ALA A 365 1.15 2.88 21.07
CA ALA A 365 -0.20 2.51 21.47
C ALA A 365 -1.25 2.91 20.43
N VAL A 366 -2.45 2.36 20.53
CA VAL A 366 -3.60 2.75 19.70
C VAL A 366 -3.91 4.25 19.90
N ARG A 367 -4.15 4.98 18.82
CA ARG A 367 -4.69 6.36 18.84
C ARG A 367 -6.21 6.35 18.86
#